data_a022a2c53025c1fba428da51fc709fd7
#
_entry.id   a022a2c53025c1fba428da51fc709fd7
#
_cell.length_a   1.000
_cell.length_b   1.000
_cell.length_c   1.000
_cell.angle_alpha   90.00
_cell.angle_beta   90.00
_cell.angle_gamma   90.00
#
_symmetry.space_group_name_H-M   'P 1'
#
loop_
_entity.id
_entity.type
_entity.pdbx_description
1 polymer ?
#
loop_
_entity_poly.entity_id
_entity_poly.type
_entity_poly.pdbx_seq_one_letter_code
_entity_poly.pdbx_strand_id
1 'polypeptide(L)'
;MKFRHLEYFVAAAEELNFTHAADRLHVSQPPFSKQIHDLEGELGIEFFERRRKGVALTPAGKSFLIDARRILEDCDASIRKAQRISRGEIGELAIGYMSALTHDFLGKALEVWRLTAPGIVVDCIEMDSITQERALLEGRISVGILVPSDRPVLELLHVRHLIKYPASLALPKSHPHANKPEIPFALLKEEPFIGLNRMYPNYGDWLLKVCRRVGFKPRIVKEADGAASALAFVAAGFGVAVVSEPLQKIPAKDVIFRDLAPEDRAWVPVGAAWKSDAVSAPVVSRFVDILAQSCANGSGRNWPPGNGRPN
;
A
#
# COMPACT_ATOMS: atom_id res chain seq x y z
N MET A 1 -12.62 27.95 -7.77
CA MET A 1 -12.59 27.00 -6.62
C MET A 1 -11.54 27.45 -5.60
N LYS A 2 -11.86 27.44 -4.30
CA LYS A 2 -10.95 27.78 -3.19
C LYS A 2 -10.62 26.51 -2.41
N PHE A 3 -9.50 26.48 -1.72
CA PHE A 3 -9.09 25.34 -0.90
C PHE A 3 -10.14 24.95 0.16
N ARG A 4 -10.73 25.94 0.81
CA ARG A 4 -11.84 25.76 1.76
C ARG A 4 -13.07 25.04 1.15
N HIS A 5 -13.30 25.16 -0.14
CA HIS A 5 -14.38 24.42 -0.81
C HIS A 5 -14.12 22.92 -0.79
N LEU A 6 -12.84 22.46 -0.92
CA LEU A 6 -12.47 21.06 -0.82
C LEU A 6 -12.66 20.54 0.59
N GLU A 7 -12.23 21.30 1.61
CA GLU A 7 -12.41 20.95 3.02
C GLU A 7 -13.89 20.76 3.36
N TYR A 8 -14.72 21.71 2.93
CA TYR A 8 -16.16 21.66 3.16
C TYR A 8 -16.82 20.52 2.42
N PHE A 9 -16.42 20.29 1.16
CA PHE A 9 -16.92 19.18 0.37
C PHE A 9 -16.57 17.82 1.00
N VAL A 10 -15.32 17.59 1.42
CA VAL A 10 -14.90 16.34 2.07
C VAL A 10 -15.67 16.14 3.37
N ALA A 11 -15.78 17.16 4.22
CA ALA A 11 -16.57 17.06 5.45
C ALA A 11 -18.04 16.72 5.17
N ALA A 12 -18.66 17.37 4.20
CA ALA A 12 -20.04 17.08 3.79
C ALA A 12 -20.21 15.67 3.25
N ALA A 13 -19.22 15.18 2.49
CA ALA A 13 -19.23 13.85 1.88
C ALA A 13 -19.05 12.73 2.90
N GLU A 14 -18.33 12.98 3.99
CA GLU A 14 -18.09 12.01 5.06
C GLU A 14 -19.29 11.93 6.03
N GLU A 15 -19.84 13.08 6.40
CA GLU A 15 -20.96 13.16 7.35
C GLU A 15 -22.31 12.85 6.70
N LEU A 16 -22.44 13.03 5.38
CA LEU A 16 -23.70 12.97 4.64
C LEU A 16 -24.83 13.79 5.28
N ASN A 17 -24.44 14.79 6.09
CA ASN A 17 -25.30 15.70 6.83
C ASN A 17 -24.61 17.06 6.97
N PHE A 18 -25.15 18.10 6.34
CA PHE A 18 -24.53 19.43 6.32
C PHE A 18 -24.46 20.10 7.70
N THR A 19 -25.36 19.77 8.63
CA THR A 19 -25.32 20.29 9.99
C THR A 19 -24.13 19.66 10.74
N HIS A 20 -24.00 18.34 10.73
CA HIS A 20 -22.89 17.64 11.39
C HIS A 20 -21.55 18.03 10.78
N ALA A 21 -21.48 18.17 9.43
CA ALA A 21 -20.26 18.62 8.76
C ALA A 21 -19.86 20.05 9.15
N ALA A 22 -20.82 20.96 9.28
CA ALA A 22 -20.58 22.32 9.74
C ALA A 22 -20.10 22.35 11.20
N ASP A 23 -20.74 21.57 12.09
CA ASP A 23 -20.35 21.44 13.49
C ASP A 23 -18.92 20.90 13.62
N ARG A 24 -18.56 19.88 12.84
CA ARG A 24 -17.20 19.30 12.77
C ARG A 24 -16.15 20.35 12.41
N LEU A 25 -16.47 21.28 11.52
CA LEU A 25 -15.58 22.35 11.08
C LEU A 25 -15.73 23.64 11.89
N HIS A 26 -16.51 23.62 12.98
CA HIS A 26 -16.78 24.74 13.87
C HIS A 26 -17.31 25.99 13.13
N VAL A 27 -18.19 25.79 12.17
CA VAL A 27 -18.87 26.86 11.40
C VAL A 27 -20.38 26.71 11.47
N SER A 28 -21.11 27.82 11.26
CA SER A 28 -22.57 27.74 11.16
C SER A 28 -23.02 27.10 9.84
N GLN A 29 -24.11 26.36 9.90
CA GLN A 29 -24.62 25.58 8.75
C GLN A 29 -25.00 26.43 7.52
N PRO A 30 -25.64 27.66 7.63
CA PRO A 30 -26.00 28.41 6.46
C PRO A 30 -24.80 28.81 5.56
N PRO A 31 -23.71 29.42 6.08
CA PRO A 31 -22.55 29.69 5.24
C PRO A 31 -21.85 28.41 4.73
N PHE A 32 -21.86 27.32 5.50
CA PHE A 32 -21.32 26.03 5.06
C PHE A 32 -22.06 25.52 3.81
N SER A 33 -23.40 25.44 3.88
CA SER A 33 -24.23 24.99 2.78
C SER A 33 -24.08 25.89 1.54
N LYS A 34 -23.93 27.21 1.74
CA LYS A 34 -23.69 28.16 0.65
C LYS A 34 -22.37 27.84 -0.05
N GLN A 35 -21.28 27.54 0.68
CA GLN A 35 -19.97 27.21 0.09
C GLN A 35 -20.02 25.91 -0.74
N ILE A 36 -20.80 24.92 -0.34
CA ILE A 36 -21.02 23.72 -1.15
C ILE A 36 -21.76 24.09 -2.44
N HIS A 37 -22.82 24.87 -2.35
CA HIS A 37 -23.58 25.28 -3.51
C HIS A 37 -22.76 26.16 -4.47
N ASP A 38 -21.95 27.08 -3.91
CA ASP A 38 -21.03 27.92 -4.70
C ASP A 38 -20.00 27.05 -5.45
N LEU A 39 -19.50 25.99 -4.83
CA LEU A 39 -18.58 25.02 -5.46
C LEU A 39 -19.27 24.28 -6.61
N GLU A 40 -20.48 23.74 -6.38
CA GLU A 40 -21.27 23.04 -7.41
C GLU A 40 -21.61 23.98 -8.58
N GLY A 41 -21.99 25.19 -8.27
CA GLY A 41 -22.30 26.22 -9.28
C GLY A 41 -21.09 26.67 -10.08
N GLU A 42 -19.92 26.86 -9.44
CA GLU A 42 -18.67 27.22 -10.12
C GLU A 42 -18.18 26.13 -11.08
N LEU A 43 -18.35 24.85 -10.69
CA LEU A 43 -17.90 23.70 -11.48
C LEU A 43 -18.98 23.20 -12.46
N GLY A 44 -20.24 23.62 -12.30
CA GLY A 44 -21.35 23.11 -13.09
C GLY A 44 -21.70 21.67 -12.84
N ILE A 45 -21.37 21.15 -11.63
CA ILE A 45 -21.50 19.74 -11.27
C ILE A 45 -22.24 19.63 -9.94
N GLU A 46 -23.31 18.82 -9.89
CA GLU A 46 -23.95 18.46 -8.63
C GLU A 46 -23.20 17.29 -7.99
N PHE A 47 -22.66 17.50 -6.79
CA PHE A 47 -21.96 16.48 -6.02
C PHE A 47 -22.86 15.78 -5.01
N PHE A 48 -23.94 16.44 -4.57
CA PHE A 48 -24.88 15.94 -3.60
C PHE A 48 -26.30 15.87 -4.14
N GLU A 49 -27.01 14.80 -3.83
CA GLU A 49 -28.45 14.67 -4.01
C GLU A 49 -29.17 14.75 -2.65
N ARG A 50 -30.30 15.48 -2.58
CA ARG A 50 -31.09 15.56 -1.36
C ARG A 50 -31.87 14.29 -1.13
N ARG A 51 -31.88 13.82 0.13
CA ARG A 51 -32.67 12.69 0.58
C ARG A 51 -33.55 13.06 1.76
N ARG A 52 -34.55 12.20 2.10
CA ARG A 52 -35.46 12.43 3.25
C ARG A 52 -34.70 12.64 4.58
N LYS A 53 -33.51 12.05 4.74
CA LYS A 53 -32.64 12.23 5.91
C LYS A 53 -31.22 12.53 5.42
N GLY A 54 -30.87 13.85 5.32
CA GLY A 54 -29.54 14.28 4.93
C GLY A 54 -29.33 14.38 3.41
N VAL A 55 -28.12 14.10 2.98
CA VAL A 55 -27.69 14.12 1.58
C VAL A 55 -26.99 12.82 1.20
N ALA A 56 -26.87 12.54 -0.09
CA ALA A 56 -26.06 11.43 -0.60
C ALA A 56 -25.16 11.94 -1.73
N LEU A 57 -24.04 11.28 -1.94
CA LEU A 57 -23.14 11.61 -3.04
C LEU A 57 -23.69 11.10 -4.38
N THR A 58 -23.66 11.96 -5.39
CA THR A 58 -23.83 11.58 -6.78
C THR A 58 -22.64 10.71 -7.25
N PRO A 59 -22.70 10.04 -8.41
CA PRO A 59 -21.53 9.38 -9.00
C PRO A 59 -20.34 10.32 -9.18
N ALA A 60 -20.59 11.58 -9.61
CA ALA A 60 -19.57 12.62 -9.72
C ALA A 60 -19.00 13.00 -8.35
N GLY A 61 -19.85 13.14 -7.32
CA GLY A 61 -19.42 13.42 -5.96
C GLY A 61 -18.55 12.30 -5.38
N LYS A 62 -18.87 11.03 -5.65
CA LYS A 62 -18.04 9.89 -5.22
C LYS A 62 -16.66 9.89 -5.88
N SER A 63 -16.59 10.17 -7.17
CA SER A 63 -15.34 10.30 -7.90
C SER A 63 -14.52 11.47 -7.37
N PHE A 64 -15.15 12.63 -7.25
CA PHE A 64 -14.48 13.85 -6.79
C PHE A 64 -14.00 13.75 -5.34
N LEU A 65 -14.66 12.97 -4.46
CA LEU A 65 -14.23 12.76 -3.09
C LEU A 65 -12.82 12.13 -3.00
N ILE A 66 -12.52 11.20 -3.89
CA ILE A 66 -11.20 10.56 -3.95
C ILE A 66 -10.12 11.59 -4.27
N ASP A 67 -10.39 12.42 -5.28
CA ASP A 67 -9.44 13.45 -5.70
C ASP A 67 -9.34 14.61 -4.71
N ALA A 68 -10.45 15.05 -4.13
CA ALA A 68 -10.48 16.11 -3.13
C ALA A 68 -9.68 15.74 -1.88
N ARG A 69 -9.80 14.51 -1.37
CA ARG A 69 -8.99 14.01 -0.26
C ARG A 69 -7.51 14.05 -0.60
N ARG A 70 -7.15 13.53 -1.77
CA ARG A 70 -5.75 13.52 -2.21
C ARG A 70 -5.17 14.94 -2.26
N ILE A 71 -5.90 15.91 -2.81
CA ILE A 71 -5.44 17.31 -2.90
C ILE A 71 -5.22 17.90 -1.49
N LEU A 72 -6.13 17.64 -0.54
CA LEU A 72 -5.99 18.11 0.83
C LEU A 72 -4.78 17.46 1.52
N GLU A 73 -4.58 16.17 1.37
CA GLU A 73 -3.42 15.43 1.90
C GLU A 73 -2.10 15.97 1.31
N ASP A 74 -2.05 16.22 0.01
CA ASP A 74 -0.88 16.76 -0.69
C ASP A 74 -0.55 18.18 -0.22
N CYS A 75 -1.57 19.02 0.03
CA CYS A 75 -1.38 20.35 0.57
C CYS A 75 -0.81 20.29 1.99
N ASP A 76 -1.38 19.47 2.86
CA ASP A 76 -0.90 19.29 4.23
C ASP A 76 0.55 18.77 4.26
N ALA A 77 0.88 17.83 3.36
CA ALA A 77 2.24 17.32 3.22
C ALA A 77 3.22 18.45 2.82
N SER A 78 2.80 19.31 1.89
CA SER A 78 3.60 20.45 1.43
C SER A 78 3.80 21.50 2.53
N ILE A 79 2.76 21.79 3.30
CA ILE A 79 2.85 22.72 4.44
C ILE A 79 3.80 22.17 5.51
N ARG A 80 3.64 20.90 5.89
CA ARG A 80 4.54 20.25 6.84
C ARG A 80 6.00 20.31 6.37
N LYS A 81 6.24 20.00 5.09
CA LYS A 81 7.59 20.10 4.49
C LYS A 81 8.16 21.51 4.60
N ALA A 82 7.38 22.54 4.26
CA ALA A 82 7.82 23.95 4.34
C ALA A 82 8.08 24.37 5.78
N GLN A 83 7.22 24.02 6.72
CA GLN A 83 7.40 24.32 8.15
C GLN A 83 8.67 23.68 8.72
N ARG A 84 9.00 22.47 8.33
CA ARG A 84 10.21 21.75 8.79
C ARG A 84 11.48 22.37 8.22
N ILE A 85 11.46 22.77 6.94
CA ILE A 85 12.55 23.55 6.33
C ILE A 85 12.75 24.88 7.10
N SER A 86 11.68 25.59 7.39
CA SER A 86 11.72 26.88 8.09
C SER A 86 12.25 26.76 9.53
N ARG A 87 12.08 25.62 10.19
CA ARG A 87 12.60 25.35 11.55
C ARG A 87 14.06 24.92 11.57
N GLY A 88 14.74 24.87 10.44
CA GLY A 88 16.13 24.43 10.36
C GLY A 88 16.35 22.96 10.75
N GLU A 89 15.32 22.14 10.69
CA GLU A 89 15.38 20.69 10.85
C GLU A 89 16.11 20.15 9.61
N ILE A 90 17.40 19.94 9.73
CA ILE A 90 18.26 19.49 8.63
C ILE A 90 17.92 18.04 8.29
N GLY A 91 17.20 17.85 7.20
CA GLY A 91 16.94 16.56 6.57
C GLY A 91 15.73 15.81 7.12
N GLU A 92 14.82 15.47 6.21
CA GLU A 92 13.72 14.54 6.44
C GLU A 92 13.95 13.29 5.63
N LEU A 93 13.62 12.16 6.21
CA LEU A 93 13.56 10.88 5.52
C LEU A 93 12.14 10.34 5.65
N ALA A 94 11.31 10.60 4.65
CA ALA A 94 9.98 10.03 4.56
C ALA A 94 10.06 8.65 3.90
N ILE A 95 9.62 7.61 4.61
CA ILE A 95 9.71 6.21 4.19
C ILE A 95 8.31 5.67 3.96
N GLY A 96 8.01 5.23 2.73
CA GLY A 96 6.85 4.42 2.44
C GLY A 96 7.18 2.94 2.70
N TYR A 97 6.27 2.20 3.33
CA TYR A 97 6.50 0.79 3.61
C TYR A 97 5.21 -0.02 3.63
N MET A 98 5.35 -1.34 3.53
CA MET A 98 4.27 -2.32 3.72
C MET A 98 4.57 -3.12 4.98
N SER A 99 3.80 -2.95 6.06
CA SER A 99 4.05 -3.59 7.35
C SER A 99 4.26 -5.09 7.25
N ALA A 100 3.44 -5.75 6.45
CA ALA A 100 3.50 -7.20 6.24
C ALA A 100 4.82 -7.71 5.63
N LEU A 101 5.58 -6.87 4.92
CA LEU A 101 6.84 -7.26 4.27
C LEU A 101 8.09 -6.76 4.98
N THR A 102 7.96 -5.77 5.87
CA THR A 102 9.09 -5.06 6.46
C THR A 102 9.33 -5.39 7.93
N HIS A 103 8.44 -6.19 8.54
CA HIS A 103 8.43 -6.51 9.96
C HIS A 103 9.81 -7.00 10.49
N ASP A 104 10.53 -7.79 9.72
CA ASP A 104 11.75 -8.45 10.17
C ASP A 104 12.99 -7.53 10.13
N PHE A 105 12.99 -6.46 9.35
CA PHE A 105 14.20 -5.66 9.12
C PHE A 105 14.03 -4.14 9.28
N LEU A 106 12.84 -3.57 9.07
CA LEU A 106 12.65 -2.12 9.14
C LEU A 106 12.97 -1.58 10.54
N GLY A 107 12.49 -2.26 11.58
CA GLY A 107 12.77 -1.85 12.97
C GLY A 107 14.27 -1.80 13.29
N LYS A 108 15.02 -2.81 12.84
CA LYS A 108 16.48 -2.84 12.98
C LYS A 108 17.16 -1.71 12.20
N ALA A 109 16.71 -1.45 10.98
CA ALA A 109 17.24 -0.37 10.17
C ALA A 109 17.00 1.00 10.83
N LEU A 110 15.81 1.22 11.37
CA LEU A 110 15.46 2.46 12.08
C LEU A 110 16.26 2.62 13.39
N GLU A 111 16.54 1.53 14.09
CA GLU A 111 17.41 1.56 15.28
C GLU A 111 18.81 2.04 14.91
N VAL A 112 19.44 1.44 13.89
CA VAL A 112 20.75 1.86 13.38
C VAL A 112 20.72 3.31 12.91
N TRP A 113 19.66 3.69 12.18
CA TRP A 113 19.49 5.07 11.70
C TRP A 113 19.44 6.08 12.84
N ARG A 114 18.63 5.83 13.86
CA ARG A 114 18.50 6.70 15.04
C ARG A 114 19.86 6.98 15.71
N LEU A 115 20.73 5.97 15.77
CA LEU A 115 22.06 6.08 16.37
C LEU A 115 23.06 6.82 15.47
N THR A 116 22.92 6.67 14.15
CA THR A 116 23.92 7.15 13.19
C THR A 116 23.54 8.45 12.50
N ALA A 117 22.27 8.86 12.54
CA ALA A 117 21.74 10.06 11.90
C ALA A 117 20.70 10.77 12.81
N PRO A 118 21.04 11.12 14.09
CA PRO A 118 20.08 11.63 15.07
C PRO A 118 19.45 12.98 14.68
N GLY A 119 20.08 13.75 13.80
CA GLY A 119 19.57 15.04 13.32
C GLY A 119 18.58 14.93 12.14
N ILE A 120 18.26 13.72 11.68
CA ILE A 120 17.32 13.52 10.58
C ILE A 120 16.02 12.91 11.13
N VAL A 121 14.94 13.64 10.94
CA VAL A 121 13.62 13.17 11.32
C VAL A 121 13.14 12.12 10.32
N VAL A 122 12.67 10.98 10.84
CA VAL A 122 12.13 9.87 10.01
C VAL A 122 10.63 9.83 10.15
N ASP A 123 9.95 9.85 9.03
CA ASP A 123 8.52 9.55 8.92
C ASP A 123 8.34 8.20 8.23
N CYS A 124 7.58 7.31 8.86
CA CYS A 124 7.21 6.02 8.28
C CYS A 124 5.72 6.02 7.96
N ILE A 125 5.38 5.84 6.68
CA ILE A 125 4.01 5.92 6.19
C ILE A 125 3.65 4.58 5.56
N GLU A 126 2.66 3.89 6.14
CA GLU A 126 2.18 2.62 5.58
C GLU A 126 1.34 2.87 4.35
N MET A 127 1.72 2.26 3.24
CA MET A 127 1.02 2.34 1.97
C MET A 127 1.38 1.16 1.05
N ASP A 128 0.47 0.81 0.14
CA ASP A 128 0.72 -0.21 -0.88
C ASP A 128 1.79 0.23 -1.90
N SER A 129 2.33 -0.74 -2.67
CA SER A 129 3.41 -0.47 -3.62
C SER A 129 3.04 0.56 -4.70
N ILE A 130 1.81 0.55 -5.20
CA ILE A 130 1.36 1.48 -6.25
C ILE A 130 1.29 2.91 -5.71
N THR A 131 0.79 3.05 -4.50
CA THR A 131 0.74 4.34 -3.78
C THR A 131 2.15 4.85 -3.48
N GLN A 132 3.08 3.96 -3.09
CA GLN A 132 4.49 4.31 -2.90
C GLN A 132 5.15 4.81 -4.19
N GLU A 133 4.96 4.11 -5.32
CA GLU A 133 5.48 4.55 -6.63
C GLU A 133 5.05 5.98 -6.96
N ARG A 134 3.76 6.29 -6.79
CA ARG A 134 3.22 7.64 -7.01
C ARG A 134 3.82 8.64 -6.03
N ALA A 135 3.85 8.32 -4.73
CA ALA A 135 4.38 9.19 -3.69
C ALA A 135 5.87 9.51 -3.88
N LEU A 136 6.67 8.58 -4.42
CA LEU A 136 8.06 8.80 -4.81
C LEU A 136 8.18 9.81 -5.96
N LEU A 137 7.38 9.67 -7.01
CA LEU A 137 7.40 10.60 -8.14
C LEU A 137 6.96 12.01 -7.73
N GLU A 138 5.98 12.12 -6.86
CA GLU A 138 5.47 13.38 -6.30
C GLU A 138 6.39 13.97 -5.20
N GLY A 139 7.42 13.23 -4.76
CA GLY A 139 8.34 13.65 -3.70
C GLY A 139 7.72 13.69 -2.31
N ARG A 140 6.59 13.00 -2.09
CA ARG A 140 5.94 12.86 -0.77
C ARG A 140 6.68 11.89 0.15
N ILE A 141 7.36 10.92 -0.42
CA ILE A 141 8.28 10.03 0.29
C ILE A 141 9.66 10.06 -0.38
N SER A 142 10.69 9.85 0.39
CA SER A 142 12.09 9.81 -0.07
C SER A 142 12.51 8.39 -0.49
N VAL A 143 12.00 7.38 0.21
CA VAL A 143 12.27 5.96 -0.04
C VAL A 143 10.98 5.18 0.08
N GLY A 144 10.74 4.28 -0.86
CA GLY A 144 9.67 3.29 -0.78
C GLY A 144 10.24 1.89 -0.57
N ILE A 145 9.68 1.13 0.36
CA ILE A 145 9.98 -0.29 0.54
C ILE A 145 8.80 -1.08 -0.01
N LEU A 146 8.95 -1.59 -1.20
CA LEU A 146 7.84 -2.07 -2.02
C LEU A 146 8.15 -3.40 -2.72
N VAL A 147 7.14 -3.98 -3.32
CA VAL A 147 7.30 -5.08 -4.28
C VAL A 147 7.54 -4.45 -5.66
N PRO A 148 8.75 -4.57 -6.22
CA PRO A 148 9.03 -4.05 -7.55
C PRO A 148 8.13 -4.70 -8.60
N SER A 149 7.65 -3.92 -9.55
CA SER A 149 6.81 -4.37 -10.65
C SER A 149 7.47 -4.10 -12.00
N ASP A 150 6.94 -4.69 -13.08
CA ASP A 150 7.40 -4.42 -14.46
C ASP A 150 6.74 -3.15 -15.05
N ARG A 151 6.12 -2.31 -14.21
CA ARG A 151 5.45 -1.10 -14.66
C ARG A 151 6.47 -0.06 -15.14
N PRO A 152 6.19 0.66 -16.25
CA PRO A 152 7.11 1.67 -16.78
C PRO A 152 7.51 2.78 -15.79
N VAL A 153 6.65 3.04 -14.78
CA VAL A 153 6.92 4.03 -13.73
C VAL A 153 8.18 3.72 -12.94
N LEU A 154 8.55 2.45 -12.78
CA LEU A 154 9.78 2.06 -12.09
C LEU A 154 11.05 2.36 -12.89
N GLU A 155 10.96 2.59 -14.20
CA GLU A 155 12.10 3.06 -15.01
C GLU A 155 12.55 4.48 -14.64
N LEU A 156 11.64 5.26 -13.99
CA LEU A 156 11.91 6.61 -13.49
C LEU A 156 12.51 6.62 -12.07
N LEU A 157 12.61 5.47 -11.43
CA LEU A 157 13.07 5.30 -10.07
C LEU A 157 14.32 4.41 -10.03
N HIS A 158 15.20 4.69 -9.09
CA HIS A 158 16.23 3.72 -8.72
C HIS A 158 15.59 2.63 -7.87
N VAL A 159 15.88 1.37 -8.18
CA VAL A 159 15.40 0.23 -7.41
C VAL A 159 16.59 -0.62 -7.00
N ARG A 160 16.71 -0.89 -5.69
CA ARG A 160 17.65 -1.85 -5.14
C ARG A 160 16.86 -3.00 -4.53
N HIS A 161 17.06 -4.19 -5.06
CA HIS A 161 16.50 -5.38 -4.46
C HIS A 161 17.17 -5.64 -3.10
N LEU A 162 16.36 -5.88 -2.07
CA LEU A 162 16.82 -6.09 -0.69
C LEU A 162 16.77 -7.58 -0.32
N ILE A 163 15.60 -8.16 -0.42
CA ILE A 163 15.30 -9.51 0.05
C ILE A 163 14.21 -10.13 -0.82
N LYS A 164 14.09 -11.45 -0.81
CA LYS A 164 12.98 -12.17 -1.39
C LYS A 164 12.41 -13.17 -0.40
N TYR A 165 11.09 -13.20 -0.29
CA TYR A 165 10.38 -14.14 0.55
C TYR A 165 9.78 -15.27 -0.27
N PRO A 166 9.79 -16.51 0.22
CA PRO A 166 9.05 -17.57 -0.45
C PRO A 166 7.55 -17.25 -0.41
N ALA A 167 6.86 -17.62 -1.48
CA ALA A 167 5.41 -17.62 -1.51
C ALA A 167 4.88 -18.87 -0.81
N SER A 168 3.79 -18.72 -0.09
CA SER A 168 3.09 -19.77 0.64
C SER A 168 1.60 -19.73 0.34
N LEU A 169 0.91 -20.83 0.56
CA LEU A 169 -0.53 -20.91 0.48
C LEU A 169 -1.16 -20.64 1.84
N ALA A 170 -2.12 -19.73 1.89
CA ALA A 170 -3.03 -19.56 3.02
C ALA A 170 -4.33 -20.30 2.70
N LEU A 171 -4.73 -21.22 3.55
CA LEU A 171 -5.87 -22.11 3.39
C LEU A 171 -6.76 -22.04 4.63
N PRO A 172 -8.09 -22.24 4.51
CA PRO A 172 -8.92 -22.52 5.69
C PRO A 172 -8.41 -23.77 6.42
N LYS A 173 -8.47 -23.82 7.73
CA LYS A 173 -8.11 -25.02 8.50
C LYS A 173 -8.87 -26.28 8.09
N SER A 174 -10.10 -26.11 7.64
CA SER A 174 -10.97 -27.19 7.16
C SER A 174 -10.67 -27.67 5.73
N HIS A 175 -9.70 -27.04 5.06
CA HIS A 175 -9.38 -27.34 3.68
C HIS A 175 -8.91 -28.80 3.51
N PRO A 176 -9.35 -29.55 2.46
CA PRO A 176 -8.96 -30.96 2.26
C PRO A 176 -7.45 -31.20 2.22
N HIS A 177 -6.69 -30.19 1.79
CA HIS A 177 -5.22 -30.27 1.72
C HIS A 177 -4.51 -29.65 2.93
N ALA A 178 -5.24 -29.25 3.98
CA ALA A 178 -4.66 -28.59 5.15
C ALA A 178 -3.55 -29.41 5.85
N ASN A 179 -3.61 -30.73 5.76
CA ASN A 179 -2.64 -31.64 6.40
C ASN A 179 -1.40 -31.95 5.55
N LYS A 180 -1.35 -31.48 4.28
CA LYS A 180 -0.17 -31.67 3.43
C LYS A 180 0.90 -30.64 3.80
N PRO A 181 2.17 -30.99 3.95
CA PRO A 181 3.23 -30.03 4.24
C PRO A 181 3.51 -29.11 3.04
N GLU A 182 3.43 -29.65 1.85
CA GLU A 182 3.61 -28.95 0.57
C GLU A 182 2.44 -29.24 -0.37
N ILE A 183 2.02 -28.25 -1.14
CA ILE A 183 0.86 -28.36 -2.02
C ILE A 183 1.28 -28.00 -3.46
N PRO A 184 1.17 -28.95 -4.40
CA PRO A 184 1.30 -28.66 -5.83
C PRO A 184 0.20 -27.71 -6.29
N PHE A 185 0.53 -26.71 -7.11
CA PHE A 185 -0.45 -25.77 -7.65
C PHE A 185 -1.57 -26.45 -8.46
N ALA A 186 -1.27 -27.57 -9.10
CA ALA A 186 -2.25 -28.34 -9.84
C ALA A 186 -3.45 -28.80 -9.00
N LEU A 187 -3.28 -29.01 -7.69
CA LEU A 187 -4.36 -29.40 -6.77
C LEU A 187 -5.34 -28.24 -6.48
N LEU A 188 -4.98 -27.02 -6.84
CA LEU A 188 -5.80 -25.81 -6.61
C LEU A 188 -6.65 -25.44 -7.83
N LYS A 189 -6.72 -26.30 -8.85
CA LYS A 189 -7.39 -25.99 -10.12
C LYS A 189 -8.85 -25.55 -9.96
N GLU A 190 -9.59 -26.19 -9.07
CA GLU A 190 -11.01 -25.90 -8.83
C GLU A 190 -11.24 -24.91 -7.67
N GLU A 191 -10.16 -24.51 -6.98
CA GLU A 191 -10.28 -23.64 -5.83
C GLU A 191 -10.58 -22.19 -6.23
N PRO A 192 -11.41 -21.48 -5.44
CA PRO A 192 -11.54 -20.04 -5.55
C PRO A 192 -10.32 -19.36 -4.94
N PHE A 193 -9.83 -18.30 -5.60
CA PHE A 193 -8.69 -17.54 -5.13
C PHE A 193 -9.11 -16.16 -4.59
N ILE A 194 -8.40 -15.72 -3.55
CA ILE A 194 -8.44 -14.34 -3.06
C ILE A 194 -7.32 -13.57 -3.77
N GLY A 195 -7.70 -12.51 -4.47
CA GLY A 195 -6.78 -11.61 -5.17
C GLY A 195 -6.10 -10.64 -4.21
N LEU A 196 -4.87 -10.27 -4.51
CA LEU A 196 -4.02 -9.35 -3.75
C LEU A 196 -3.46 -8.22 -4.62
N ASN A 197 -4.13 -7.90 -5.74
CA ASN A 197 -3.64 -6.88 -6.69
C ASN A 197 -3.49 -5.49 -6.06
N ARG A 198 -4.27 -5.17 -5.04
CA ARG A 198 -4.16 -3.90 -4.31
C ARG A 198 -2.91 -3.83 -3.44
N MET A 199 -2.44 -4.98 -2.94
CA MET A 199 -1.21 -5.06 -2.14
C MET A 199 0.03 -5.22 -3.01
N TYR A 200 -0.04 -6.11 -3.99
CA TYR A 200 1.09 -6.50 -4.81
C TYR A 200 0.79 -6.18 -6.28
N PRO A 201 1.47 -5.19 -6.86
CA PRO A 201 1.37 -4.92 -8.28
C PRO A 201 1.65 -6.21 -9.09
N ASN A 202 0.88 -6.41 -10.15
CA ASN A 202 1.01 -7.58 -11.03
C ASN A 202 0.73 -8.95 -10.36
N TYR A 203 0.14 -8.98 -9.14
CA TYR A 203 -0.21 -10.24 -8.50
C TYR A 203 -1.09 -11.12 -9.40
N GLY A 204 -2.13 -10.55 -10.01
CA GLY A 204 -3.04 -11.27 -10.90
C GLY A 204 -2.33 -11.83 -12.11
N ASP A 205 -1.44 -11.08 -12.74
CA ASP A 205 -0.65 -11.53 -13.89
C ASP A 205 0.33 -12.63 -13.49
N TRP A 206 1.01 -12.46 -12.36
CA TRP A 206 1.90 -13.46 -11.81
C TRP A 206 1.13 -14.76 -11.48
N LEU A 207 0.02 -14.67 -10.74
CA LEU A 207 -0.81 -15.84 -10.39
C LEU A 207 -1.32 -16.54 -11.66
N LEU A 208 -1.76 -15.77 -12.66
CA LEU A 208 -2.19 -16.31 -13.93
C LEU A 208 -1.06 -17.05 -14.66
N LYS A 209 0.16 -16.52 -14.68
CA LYS A 209 1.34 -17.17 -15.28
C LYS A 209 1.64 -18.52 -14.57
N VAL A 210 1.62 -18.52 -13.24
CA VAL A 210 1.88 -19.74 -12.45
C VAL A 210 0.81 -20.79 -12.71
N CYS A 211 -0.48 -20.43 -12.63
CA CYS A 211 -1.58 -21.35 -12.87
C CYS A 211 -1.58 -21.90 -14.31
N ARG A 212 -1.23 -21.09 -15.31
CA ARG A 212 -1.12 -21.54 -16.71
C ARG A 212 -0.05 -22.59 -16.92
N ARG A 213 1.08 -22.51 -16.19
CA ARG A 213 2.13 -23.55 -16.27
C ARG A 213 1.61 -24.94 -15.92
N VAL A 214 0.65 -25.01 -14.99
CA VAL A 214 0.03 -26.26 -14.52
C VAL A 214 -1.36 -26.51 -15.12
N GLY A 215 -1.70 -25.77 -16.18
CA GLY A 215 -2.83 -26.07 -17.06
C GLY A 215 -4.19 -25.52 -16.65
N PHE A 216 -4.27 -24.48 -15.80
CA PHE A 216 -5.55 -23.85 -15.47
C PHE A 216 -5.48 -22.32 -15.39
N LYS A 217 -6.65 -21.68 -15.25
CA LYS A 217 -6.80 -20.25 -15.00
C LYS A 217 -7.38 -20.03 -13.60
N PRO A 218 -6.77 -19.19 -12.74
CA PRO A 218 -7.28 -18.95 -11.41
C PRO A 218 -8.64 -18.25 -11.45
N ARG A 219 -9.57 -18.68 -10.59
CA ARG A 219 -10.87 -18.06 -10.41
C ARG A 219 -10.83 -17.13 -9.20
N ILE A 220 -10.54 -15.85 -9.43
CA ILE A 220 -10.51 -14.83 -8.37
C ILE A 220 -11.94 -14.45 -7.99
N VAL A 221 -12.34 -14.69 -6.76
CA VAL A 221 -13.70 -14.47 -6.25
C VAL A 221 -13.81 -13.24 -5.35
N LYS A 222 -12.70 -12.80 -4.76
CA LYS A 222 -12.59 -11.61 -3.91
C LYS A 222 -11.24 -10.94 -4.11
N GLU A 223 -11.21 -9.61 -4.02
CA GLU A 223 -9.98 -8.83 -3.92
C GLU A 223 -9.84 -8.31 -2.50
N ALA A 224 -8.66 -8.49 -1.92
CA ALA A 224 -8.34 -8.02 -0.58
C ALA A 224 -7.57 -6.70 -0.64
N ASP A 225 -7.93 -5.77 0.26
CA ASP A 225 -7.28 -4.45 0.37
C ASP A 225 -6.00 -4.50 1.20
N GLY A 226 -5.77 -5.59 1.95
CA GLY A 226 -4.61 -5.76 2.82
C GLY A 226 -4.45 -7.20 3.32
N ALA A 227 -3.34 -7.47 4.00
CA ALA A 227 -3.02 -8.79 4.53
C ALA A 227 -4.11 -9.34 5.47
N ALA A 228 -4.59 -8.50 6.40
CA ALA A 228 -5.61 -8.91 7.36
C ALA A 228 -6.93 -9.27 6.67
N SER A 229 -7.37 -8.48 5.67
CA SER A 229 -8.59 -8.79 4.92
C SER A 229 -8.44 -10.05 4.07
N ALA A 230 -7.26 -10.29 3.47
CA ALA A 230 -6.98 -11.52 2.74
C ALA A 230 -7.13 -12.75 3.66
N LEU A 231 -6.48 -12.73 4.83
CA LEU A 231 -6.56 -13.83 5.79
C LEU A 231 -7.96 -14.00 6.36
N ALA A 232 -8.72 -12.92 6.56
CA ALA A 232 -10.12 -12.98 6.99
C ALA A 232 -11.02 -13.67 5.94
N PHE A 233 -10.85 -13.36 4.64
CA PHE A 233 -11.57 -14.05 3.57
C PHE A 233 -11.21 -15.53 3.49
N VAL A 234 -9.93 -15.88 3.65
CA VAL A 234 -9.49 -17.28 3.73
C VAL A 234 -10.11 -17.98 4.94
N ALA A 235 -10.03 -17.37 6.13
CA ALA A 235 -10.61 -17.94 7.35
C ALA A 235 -12.13 -18.19 7.22
N ALA A 236 -12.83 -17.29 6.53
CA ALA A 236 -14.26 -17.40 6.25
C ALA A 236 -14.61 -18.42 5.15
N GLY A 237 -13.62 -19.09 4.54
CA GLY A 237 -13.84 -20.10 3.51
C GLY A 237 -14.20 -19.56 2.12
N PHE A 238 -13.95 -18.27 1.84
CA PHE A 238 -14.20 -17.72 0.49
C PHE A 238 -13.24 -18.26 -0.56
N GLY A 239 -12.09 -18.79 -0.16
CA GLY A 239 -11.11 -19.34 -1.07
C GLY A 239 -9.72 -19.45 -0.44
N VAL A 240 -8.73 -19.68 -1.30
CA VAL A 240 -7.32 -19.80 -0.94
C VAL A 240 -6.56 -18.53 -1.38
N ALA A 241 -5.44 -18.22 -0.75
CA ALA A 241 -4.59 -17.11 -1.17
C ALA A 241 -3.12 -17.56 -1.28
N VAL A 242 -2.42 -17.02 -2.28
CA VAL A 242 -0.95 -17.11 -2.31
C VAL A 242 -0.39 -15.86 -1.66
N VAL A 243 0.36 -16.02 -0.60
CA VAL A 243 0.88 -14.93 0.23
C VAL A 243 2.39 -15.05 0.37
N SER A 244 3.05 -13.97 0.75
CA SER A 244 4.48 -14.04 1.13
C SER A 244 4.64 -14.61 2.54
N GLU A 245 5.74 -15.30 2.79
CA GLU A 245 6.05 -15.92 4.10
C GLU A 245 5.83 -14.99 5.30
N PRO A 246 6.21 -13.70 5.30
CA PRO A 246 5.99 -12.84 6.44
C PRO A 246 4.52 -12.70 6.87
N LEU A 247 3.56 -12.90 5.96
CA LEU A 247 2.14 -12.88 6.32
C LEU A 247 1.74 -14.02 7.25
N GLN A 248 2.51 -15.11 7.32
CA GLN A 248 2.28 -16.21 8.25
C GLN A 248 2.43 -15.77 9.73
N LYS A 249 3.13 -14.66 9.98
CA LYS A 249 3.31 -14.08 11.33
C LYS A 249 2.10 -13.28 11.80
N ILE A 250 1.18 -12.95 10.91
CA ILE A 250 -0.08 -12.29 11.26
C ILE A 250 -1.02 -13.31 11.91
N PRO A 251 -1.49 -13.08 13.15
CA PRO A 251 -2.41 -14.00 13.81
C PRO A 251 -3.70 -14.19 12.98
N ALA A 252 -3.97 -15.42 12.58
CA ALA A 252 -5.18 -15.79 11.85
C ALA A 252 -5.69 -17.15 12.34
N LYS A 253 -6.68 -17.13 13.25
CA LYS A 253 -7.13 -18.30 14.04
C LYS A 253 -7.50 -19.51 13.18
N ASP A 254 -8.20 -19.30 12.07
CA ASP A 254 -8.76 -20.38 11.25
C ASP A 254 -8.09 -20.51 9.86
N VAL A 255 -6.88 -19.98 9.77
CA VAL A 255 -6.02 -20.11 8.58
C VAL A 255 -4.85 -21.03 8.90
N ILE A 256 -4.45 -21.82 7.93
CA ILE A 256 -3.24 -22.62 7.95
C ILE A 256 -2.37 -22.24 6.74
N PHE A 257 -1.08 -22.16 6.95
CA PHE A 257 -0.13 -21.89 5.87
C PHE A 257 0.58 -23.16 5.45
N ARG A 258 0.79 -23.31 4.14
CA ARG A 258 1.50 -24.44 3.54
C ARG A 258 2.45 -23.96 2.47
N ASP A 259 3.56 -24.66 2.34
CA ASP A 259 4.52 -24.36 1.30
C ASP A 259 3.99 -24.81 -0.06
N LEU A 260 4.45 -24.15 -1.10
CA LEU A 260 4.29 -24.63 -2.46
C LEU A 260 5.26 -25.79 -2.71
N ALA A 261 4.82 -26.78 -3.48
CA ALA A 261 5.69 -27.87 -3.91
C ALA A 261 6.96 -27.33 -4.60
N PRO A 262 8.09 -28.02 -4.52
CA PRO A 262 9.38 -27.53 -5.02
C PRO A 262 9.35 -27.02 -6.47
N GLU A 263 8.61 -27.70 -7.33
CA GLU A 263 8.42 -27.34 -8.75
C GLU A 263 7.62 -26.06 -8.97
N ASP A 264 6.79 -25.68 -7.98
CA ASP A 264 5.91 -24.51 -8.01
C ASP A 264 6.45 -23.35 -7.17
N ARG A 265 7.61 -23.50 -6.57
CA ARG A 265 8.21 -22.45 -5.72
C ARG A 265 8.27 -21.11 -6.42
N ALA A 266 7.78 -20.12 -5.74
CA ALA A 266 7.75 -18.75 -6.18
C ALA A 266 8.27 -17.81 -5.09
N TRP A 267 8.68 -16.62 -5.49
CA TRP A 267 9.32 -15.65 -4.61
C TRP A 267 8.67 -14.29 -4.76
N VAL A 268 8.46 -13.61 -3.65
CA VAL A 268 8.00 -12.23 -3.60
C VAL A 268 9.22 -11.35 -3.35
N PRO A 269 9.69 -10.59 -4.37
CA PRO A 269 10.81 -9.68 -4.20
C PRO A 269 10.39 -8.47 -3.37
N VAL A 270 11.28 -7.96 -2.54
CA VAL A 270 11.13 -6.69 -1.84
C VAL A 270 12.34 -5.83 -2.15
N GLY A 271 12.10 -4.60 -2.54
CA GLY A 271 13.14 -3.64 -2.90
C GLY A 271 12.93 -2.30 -2.23
N ALA A 272 14.02 -1.54 -2.14
CA ALA A 272 13.96 -0.11 -1.87
C ALA A 272 13.92 0.63 -3.20
N ALA A 273 13.01 1.58 -3.35
CA ALA A 273 12.90 2.44 -4.51
C ALA A 273 13.01 3.92 -4.11
N TRP A 274 13.64 4.74 -4.93
CA TRP A 274 13.77 6.18 -4.71
C TRP A 274 13.95 6.94 -6.02
N LYS A 275 13.66 8.24 -6.00
CA LYS A 275 13.92 9.12 -7.13
C LYS A 275 15.32 9.69 -7.01
N SER A 276 16.06 9.79 -8.13
CA SER A 276 17.34 10.50 -8.14
C SER A 276 17.10 12.00 -8.00
N ASP A 277 17.41 12.49 -6.81
CA ASP A 277 17.30 13.90 -6.45
C ASP A 277 18.63 14.29 -5.80
N ALA A 278 19.27 15.34 -6.31
CA ALA A 278 20.60 15.73 -5.88
C ALA A 278 20.67 16.18 -4.42
N VAL A 279 19.55 16.60 -3.82
CA VAL A 279 19.50 17.15 -2.46
C VAL A 279 19.37 16.04 -1.41
N SER A 280 18.55 15.03 -1.67
CA SER A 280 18.28 13.93 -0.73
C SER A 280 19.18 12.70 -0.96
N ALA A 281 19.88 12.64 -2.09
CA ALA A 281 20.64 11.46 -2.51
C ALA A 281 21.60 10.87 -1.44
N PRO A 282 22.40 11.63 -0.69
CA PRO A 282 23.30 11.06 0.34
C PRO A 282 22.55 10.41 1.51
N VAL A 283 21.45 11.04 1.95
CA VAL A 283 20.61 10.57 3.08
C VAL A 283 19.91 9.28 2.68
N VAL A 284 19.29 9.29 1.50
CA VAL A 284 18.58 8.15 0.93
C VAL A 284 19.52 6.98 0.68
N SER A 285 20.66 7.21 0.04
CA SER A 285 21.65 6.15 -0.23
C SER A 285 22.12 5.47 1.06
N ARG A 286 22.47 6.27 2.09
CA ARG A 286 22.88 5.75 3.39
C ARG A 286 21.79 4.92 4.05
N PHE A 287 20.53 5.36 4.00
CA PHE A 287 19.41 4.59 4.57
C PHE A 287 19.19 3.28 3.82
N VAL A 288 19.25 3.29 2.50
CA VAL A 288 19.13 2.08 1.66
C VAL A 288 20.25 1.08 1.94
N ASP A 289 21.48 1.55 2.23
CA ASP A 289 22.57 0.69 2.64
C ASP A 289 22.30 0.03 4.01
N ILE A 290 21.79 0.78 4.96
CA ILE A 290 21.38 0.26 6.29
C ILE A 290 20.25 -0.75 6.14
N LEU A 291 19.24 -0.48 5.29
CA LEU A 291 18.17 -1.43 4.99
C LEU A 291 18.75 -2.74 4.44
N ALA A 292 19.64 -2.67 3.45
CA ALA A 292 20.25 -3.85 2.85
C ALA A 292 21.03 -4.70 3.88
N GLN A 293 21.77 -4.04 4.76
CA GLN A 293 22.49 -4.73 5.85
C GLN A 293 21.52 -5.36 6.87
N SER A 294 20.43 -4.68 7.19
CA SER A 294 19.41 -5.17 8.12
C SER A 294 18.64 -6.38 7.57
N CYS A 295 18.47 -6.46 6.24
CA CYS A 295 17.86 -7.60 5.57
C CYS A 295 18.75 -8.85 5.63
N ALA A 296 20.08 -8.72 5.63
CA ALA A 296 21.01 -9.84 5.64
C ALA A 296 20.84 -10.76 6.87
N ASN A 297 20.26 -10.25 7.93
CA ASN A 297 20.03 -10.95 9.20
C ASN A 297 18.57 -11.42 9.37
N GLY A 298 17.73 -11.29 8.33
CA GLY A 298 16.31 -11.65 8.35
C GLY A 298 16.02 -13.10 7.92
N SER A 299 14.74 -13.50 7.99
CA SER A 299 14.26 -14.83 7.59
C SER A 299 14.21 -15.04 6.06
N GLY A 300 14.19 -13.95 5.29
CA GLY A 300 14.18 -14.03 3.82
C GLY A 300 15.56 -14.40 3.25
N ARG A 301 15.58 -14.79 1.97
CA ARG A 301 16.82 -15.01 1.25
C ARG A 301 17.32 -13.71 0.65
N ASN A 302 18.57 -13.36 0.93
CA ASN A 302 19.20 -12.19 0.35
C ASN A 302 19.15 -12.25 -1.18
N TRP A 303 18.93 -11.09 -1.79
CA TRP A 303 19.09 -10.96 -3.23
C TRP A 303 20.56 -11.15 -3.60
N PRO A 304 20.89 -11.99 -4.58
CA PRO A 304 22.29 -12.15 -5.00
C PRO A 304 22.85 -10.79 -5.46
N PRO A 305 24.11 -10.47 -5.13
CA PRO A 305 24.73 -9.24 -5.60
C PRO A 305 24.86 -9.28 -7.14
N GLY A 306 24.16 -8.38 -7.81
CA GLY A 306 24.19 -8.24 -9.26
C GLY A 306 22.93 -7.52 -9.75
N ASN A 307 23.09 -6.56 -10.64
CA ASN A 307 22.02 -5.81 -11.31
C ASN A 307 21.26 -6.72 -12.32
N GLY A 308 20.61 -7.76 -11.85
CA GLY A 308 19.82 -8.66 -12.69
C GLY A 308 18.33 -8.39 -12.53
N ARG A 309 17.66 -8.02 -13.63
CA ARG A 309 16.20 -8.10 -13.74
C ARG A 309 15.80 -9.54 -13.44
N PRO A 310 14.70 -9.82 -12.73
CA PRO A 310 14.19 -11.18 -12.57
C PRO A 310 13.75 -11.70 -13.96
N ASN A 311 14.23 -12.89 -14.31
CA ASN A 311 13.69 -13.66 -15.42
C ASN A 311 12.28 -14.15 -15.12
#